data_cc286720e751ee3823834e02538ba616
#
_entry.id   cc286720e751ee3823834e02538ba616
#
_cell.length_a   1.000
_cell.length_b   1.000
_cell.length_c   1.000
_cell.angle_alpha   90.00
_cell.angle_beta   90.00
_cell.angle_gamma   90.00
#
_symmetry.space_group_name_H-M   'P 1'
#
loop_
_entity.id
_entity.type
_entity.pdbx_description
1 polymer ?
#
loop_
_entity_poly.entity_id
_entity_poly.type
_entity_poly.pdbx_seq_one_letter_code
_entity_poly.pdbx_strand_id
1 'polypeptide(L)'
;MSEVFKSTDQARSLLLPKLGSLLQKTDEMPWQDCGAPGFWAKPLVEDASAGVRTWLMKVDTGAFSDMHAHNEYEQIYVLTGSFYDQDGGY
;
A
#
# COMPACT_ATOMS: atom_id res chain seq x y z
N MET A 1 9.90 9.11 0.74
CA MET A 1 9.19 7.93 0.27
C MET A 1 9.50 7.63 -1.18
N SER A 2 9.50 6.40 -1.55
CA SER A 2 9.81 5.98 -2.92
C SER A 2 8.81 6.52 -3.93
N GLU A 3 9.30 6.93 -5.11
CA GLU A 3 8.45 7.32 -6.23
C GLU A 3 7.68 6.14 -6.83
N VAL A 4 8.08 4.91 -6.51
CA VAL A 4 7.46 3.70 -7.04
C VAL A 4 6.01 3.54 -6.57
N PHE A 5 5.74 3.91 -5.32
CA PHE A 5 4.40 3.72 -4.73
C PHE A 5 3.76 5.09 -4.52
N LYS A 6 3.14 5.59 -5.57
CA LYS A 6 2.48 6.88 -5.55
C LYS A 6 1.06 6.76 -5.03
N SER A 7 0.59 7.81 -4.38
CA SER A 7 -0.82 7.91 -4.00
C SER A 7 -1.71 7.91 -5.24
N THR A 8 -2.89 7.35 -5.11
CA THR A 8 -3.84 7.21 -6.19
C THR A 8 -4.86 8.33 -6.20
N ASP A 9 -5.41 8.64 -7.37
CA ASP A 9 -6.47 9.62 -7.54
C ASP A 9 -7.82 8.92 -7.49
N GLN A 10 -8.23 8.52 -6.30
CA GLN A 10 -9.53 7.89 -6.11
C GLN A 10 -10.64 8.90 -6.07
N ALA A 11 -11.79 8.56 -6.64
CA ALA A 11 -12.95 9.44 -6.63
C ALA A 11 -13.54 9.60 -5.23
N ARG A 12 -13.39 8.61 -4.36
CA ARG A 12 -13.90 8.66 -2.99
C ARG A 12 -12.82 9.11 -2.02
N SER A 13 -13.27 9.60 -0.86
CA SER A 13 -12.34 10.03 0.17
C SER A 13 -11.64 8.84 0.82
N LEU A 14 -10.31 8.95 0.94
CA LEU A 14 -9.48 8.00 1.67
C LEU A 14 -8.88 8.65 2.93
N LEU A 15 -9.35 9.83 3.29
CA LEU A 15 -8.85 10.56 4.44
C LEU A 15 -9.35 9.92 5.73
N LEU A 16 -8.55 10.06 6.79
CA LEU A 16 -8.97 9.65 8.13
C LEU A 16 -10.21 10.45 8.55
N PRO A 17 -11.24 9.78 9.08
CA PRO A 17 -12.40 10.49 9.59
C PRO A 17 -12.06 11.22 10.88
N LYS A 18 -12.69 12.37 11.10
CA LYS A 18 -12.56 13.09 12.37
C LYS A 18 -13.29 12.37 13.48
N LEU A 19 -14.45 11.83 13.17
CA LEU A 19 -15.29 11.05 14.07
C LEU A 19 -15.87 9.87 13.31
N GLY A 20 -16.11 8.78 14.03
CA GLY A 20 -16.71 7.60 13.46
C GLY A 20 -15.71 6.69 12.76
N SER A 21 -16.17 6.02 11.73
CA SER A 21 -15.40 4.97 11.05
C SER A 21 -15.30 5.24 9.55
N LEU A 22 -14.20 4.77 8.97
CA LEU A 22 -14.04 4.69 7.52
C LEU A 22 -14.12 3.21 7.14
N LEU A 23 -15.16 2.85 6.37
CA LEU A 23 -15.33 1.48 5.90
C LEU A 23 -14.87 1.37 4.45
N GLN A 24 -13.99 0.39 4.19
CA GLN A 24 -13.55 0.06 2.84
C GLN A 24 -13.93 -1.38 2.52
N LYS A 25 -14.68 -1.58 1.45
CA LYS A 25 -15.05 -2.91 0.97
C LYS A 25 -14.03 -3.35 -0.09
N THR A 26 -13.02 -4.06 0.34
CA THR A 26 -11.85 -4.33 -0.49
C THR A 26 -12.14 -5.21 -1.69
N ASP A 27 -13.15 -6.08 -1.61
CA ASP A 27 -13.58 -6.90 -2.75
C ASP A 27 -14.25 -6.10 -3.85
N GLU A 28 -14.73 -4.90 -3.55
CA GLU A 28 -15.33 -3.98 -4.52
C GLU A 28 -14.33 -2.99 -5.10
N MET A 29 -13.10 -2.98 -4.60
CA MET A 29 -12.07 -2.05 -5.03
C MET A 29 -11.21 -2.68 -6.13
N PRO A 30 -10.90 -1.94 -7.20
CA PRO A 30 -9.97 -2.46 -8.21
C PRO A 30 -8.54 -2.47 -7.69
N TRP A 31 -7.75 -3.44 -8.16
CA TRP A 31 -6.31 -3.40 -7.99
C TRP A 31 -5.73 -2.31 -8.89
N GLN A 32 -4.85 -1.51 -8.33
CA GLN A 32 -4.21 -0.42 -9.04
C GLN A 32 -2.71 -0.67 -9.14
N ASP A 33 -2.14 -0.30 -10.28
CA ASP A 33 -0.71 -0.39 -10.50
C ASP A 33 0.03 0.54 -9.54
N CYS A 34 1.03 0.03 -8.83
CA CYS A 34 1.83 0.80 -7.89
C CYS A 34 3.02 1.51 -8.53
N GLY A 35 3.25 1.32 -9.84
CA GLY A 35 4.40 1.91 -10.52
C GLY A 35 5.60 0.98 -10.62
N ALA A 36 5.60 -0.16 -9.93
CA ALA A 36 6.60 -1.21 -10.08
C ALA A 36 5.95 -2.43 -10.73
N PRO A 37 6.61 -3.08 -11.70
CA PRO A 37 6.02 -4.24 -12.37
C PRO A 37 5.66 -5.35 -11.40
N GLY A 38 4.42 -5.81 -11.48
CA GLY A 38 3.93 -6.90 -10.62
C GLY A 38 3.49 -6.47 -9.23
N PHE A 39 3.45 -5.17 -8.95
CA PHE A 39 2.99 -4.64 -7.67
C PHE A 39 1.66 -3.92 -7.85
N TRP A 40 0.67 -4.30 -7.06
CA TRP A 40 -0.70 -3.80 -7.14
C TRP A 40 -1.17 -3.38 -5.77
N ALA A 41 -2.03 -2.39 -5.71
CA ALA A 41 -2.54 -1.88 -4.44
C ALA A 41 -4.02 -1.58 -4.49
N LYS A 42 -4.65 -1.73 -3.35
CA LYS A 42 -5.95 -1.18 -3.03
C LYS A 42 -5.75 -0.22 -1.86
N PRO A 43 -5.73 1.09 -2.09
CA PRO A 43 -5.55 2.04 -1.00
C PRO A 43 -6.75 2.03 -0.06
N LEU A 44 -6.49 1.94 1.23
CA LEU A 44 -7.52 1.91 2.26
C LEU A 44 -7.63 3.24 2.98
N VAL A 45 -6.49 3.84 3.30
CA VAL A 45 -6.41 5.17 3.89
C VAL A 45 -5.24 5.90 3.26
N GLU A 46 -5.46 7.13 2.85
CA GLU A 46 -4.39 8.03 2.44
C GLU A 46 -4.69 9.41 2.99
N ASP A 47 -3.95 9.82 3.99
CA ASP A 47 -4.11 11.14 4.62
C ASP A 47 -2.73 11.76 4.80
N ALA A 48 -2.33 12.55 3.82
CA ALA A 48 -1.00 13.16 3.81
C ALA A 48 -0.83 14.14 4.98
N SER A 49 -1.88 14.81 5.40
CA SER A 49 -1.80 15.75 6.51
C SER A 49 -1.56 15.05 7.84
N ALA A 50 -2.01 13.81 7.97
CA ALA A 50 -1.76 12.97 9.14
C ALA A 50 -0.52 12.08 8.98
N GLY A 51 0.09 12.07 7.79
CA GLY A 51 1.22 11.21 7.50
C GLY A 51 0.88 9.73 7.46
N VAL A 52 -0.35 9.39 7.04
CA VAL A 52 -0.84 8.01 7.09
C VAL A 52 -1.16 7.50 5.69
N ARG A 53 -0.68 6.30 5.41
CA ARG A 53 -1.05 5.55 4.23
C ARG A 53 -1.19 4.08 4.62
N THR A 54 -2.35 3.50 4.34
CA THR A 54 -2.60 2.07 4.55
C THR A 54 -3.10 1.48 3.25
N TRP A 55 -2.38 0.48 2.75
CA TRP A 55 -2.68 -0.18 1.48
C TRP A 55 -2.78 -1.68 1.66
N LEU A 56 -3.72 -2.29 0.96
CA LEU A 56 -3.69 -3.73 0.71
C LEU A 56 -2.87 -3.93 -0.57
N MET A 57 -1.84 -4.75 -0.50
CA MET A 57 -0.94 -4.94 -1.63
C MET A 57 -0.95 -6.37 -2.13
N LYS A 58 -0.85 -6.52 -3.44
CA LYS A 58 -0.64 -7.81 -4.09
C LYS A 58 0.64 -7.72 -4.89
N VAL A 59 1.48 -8.73 -4.75
CA VAL A 59 2.75 -8.84 -5.47
C VAL A 59 2.74 -10.12 -6.27
N ASP A 60 2.91 -10.01 -7.58
CA ASP A 60 2.98 -11.18 -8.45
C ASP A 60 4.22 -12.01 -8.12
N THR A 61 4.10 -13.33 -8.28
CA THR A 61 5.21 -14.24 -8.04
C THR A 61 6.42 -13.84 -8.87
N GLY A 62 7.58 -13.72 -8.20
CA GLY A 62 8.81 -13.32 -8.87
C GLY A 62 8.99 -11.83 -9.07
N ALA A 63 8.00 -11.03 -8.72
CA ALA A 63 8.15 -9.58 -8.81
C ALA A 63 9.08 -9.07 -7.71
N PHE A 64 9.82 -8.02 -8.03
CA PHE A 64 10.71 -7.38 -7.07
C PHE A 64 10.81 -5.89 -7.39
N SER A 65 11.16 -5.10 -6.38
CA SER A 65 11.50 -3.70 -6.58
C SER A 65 12.96 -3.48 -6.20
N ASP A 66 13.57 -2.48 -6.82
CA ASP A 66 14.93 -2.09 -6.47
C ASP A 66 14.99 -1.62 -5.02
N MET A 67 16.20 -1.74 -4.44
CA MET A 67 16.41 -1.26 -3.08
C MET A 67 16.07 0.22 -2.98
N HIS A 68 15.31 0.54 -1.95
CA HIS A 68 14.92 1.93 -1.68
C HIS A 68 14.76 2.10 -0.16
N ALA A 69 14.77 3.34 0.28
CA ALA A 69 14.61 3.68 1.68
C ALA A 69 13.33 4.47 1.90
N HIS A 70 12.71 4.27 3.05
CA HIS A 70 11.56 5.04 3.50
C HIS A 70 12.00 5.98 4.61
N ASN A 71 11.47 7.19 4.60
CA ASN A 71 11.76 8.19 5.65
C ASN A 71 10.87 8.02 6.88
N GLU A 72 9.90 7.14 6.82
CA GLU A 72 8.89 6.95 7.84
C GLU A 72 8.73 5.47 8.16
N TYR A 73 8.03 5.19 9.26
CA TYR A 73 7.75 3.81 9.62
C TYR A 73 6.89 3.14 8.59
N GLU A 74 7.22 1.88 8.34
CA GLU A 74 6.42 0.99 7.51
C GLU A 74 6.14 -0.27 8.30
N GLN A 75 4.89 -0.71 8.28
CA GLN A 75 4.47 -1.97 8.88
C GLN A 75 3.81 -2.81 7.82
N ILE A 76 4.25 -4.07 7.72
CA ILE A 76 3.74 -5.00 6.73
C ILE A 76 3.18 -6.21 7.46
N TYR A 77 1.95 -6.57 7.11
CA TYR A 77 1.31 -7.79 7.60
C TYR A 77 1.04 -8.71 6.41
N VAL A 78 1.66 -9.89 6.40
CA VAL A 78 1.52 -10.85 5.32
C VAL A 78 0.26 -11.67 5.53
N LEU A 79 -0.71 -11.52 4.65
CA LEU A 79 -1.97 -12.26 4.71
C LEU A 79 -1.84 -13.64 4.08
N THR A 80 -1.21 -13.71 2.92
CA THR A 80 -0.95 -14.97 2.21
C THR A 80 0.39 -14.90 1.50
N GLY A 81 1.03 -16.04 1.32
CA GLY A 81 2.32 -16.13 0.63
C GLY A 81 3.49 -15.69 1.50
N SER A 82 4.56 -15.28 0.85
CA SER A 82 5.78 -14.84 1.52
C SER A 82 6.54 -13.86 0.65
N PHE A 83 7.39 -13.05 1.29
CA PHE A 83 8.31 -12.17 0.57
C PHE A 83 9.62 -12.05 1.33
N TYR A 84 10.63 -11.51 0.64
CA TYR A 84 11.96 -11.33 1.20
C TYR A 84 12.42 -9.90 0.96
N ASP A 85 13.18 -9.39 1.92
CA ASP A 85 13.91 -8.15 1.79
C ASP A 85 15.34 -8.35 2.31
N GLN A 86 16.10 -7.28 2.44
CA GLN A 86 17.47 -7.37 2.92
C GLN A 86 17.59 -7.84 4.36
N ASP A 87 16.51 -7.78 5.12
CA ASP A 87 16.47 -8.18 6.53
C ASP A 87 15.99 -9.60 6.73
N GLY A 88 15.45 -10.25 5.71
CA GLY A 88 15.00 -11.63 5.79
C GLY A 88 13.72 -11.93 5.03
N GLY A 89 13.13 -13.10 5.35
CA GLY A 89 11.89 -13.58 4.74
C GLY A 89 10.71 -13.46 5.70
N TYR A 90 9.53 -13.27 5.10
CA TYR A 90 8.29 -13.07 5.85
C TYR A 90 7.17 -13.93 5.33
#